data_79082b790315dd442784833e4563391f
#
_entry.id   79082b790315dd442784833e4563391f
#
_cell.length_a   1.000
_cell.length_b   1.000
_cell.length_c   1.000
_cell.angle_alpha   90.00
_cell.angle_beta   90.00
_cell.angle_gamma   90.00
#
_symmetry.space_group_name_H-M   'P 1'
#
loop_
_entity.id
_entity.type
_entity.pdbx_description
1 polymer ?
#
loop_
_entity_poly.entity_id
_entity_poly.type
_entity_poly.pdbx_seq_one_letter_code
_entity_poly.pdbx_strand_id
1 'polypeptide(L)'
;MPLISLERVSIAYGHLPLLADASLQVEPRERVCVIGRNGTGKSTLLRIISGELAPEAGSVWHQPGLRIGSLAQDVPLDDPRPVSIVVSEGVKNLGDVDEWRKEQLVDVTLTRLDLPPDASVQTLSGGWKRRVLLARALVGEPDLLLLDEPTNHLDIETMTWLESLLVDYPGAVVFVTHDRVFLQHVATRIVELDRGRLTSWPGDYETFLAKKEEWLANEAVRHEKFDKRLAEEEAWLRQGIRARRTRNEGRVRALIEMRTERAERRARMGNVRLQAEMAERSGQMVFETVGVTKRFGDNTIVRDLSIRVTRGDRIGLIGPNGSGKTTLLRLLIGELEPDEGEIRRGAGVQIVHYDQQREQLDPDRSVFDTIADGSDTVVVNGQSQHVHGYLKQFLFPPERALSPVRALSGGERNRLLLARLFTRPSNVLVLDEPTNDLDIETLELLEAMLIDWPGTLLLVSHDRAFIDNVVTSTLAFEGAGRVCEYVGGYEDWLRQRPVATTVDRRPTTVSRPGAFSGGRALSGPPDGNRSRSDPATPKKLTYREREELHALPARIEALETEQRDLEVAIAGPDFYKESAAAIEEALARREAVHEELLHALARWDELESRPR
;
A
#
# COMPACT_ATOMS: atom_id res chain seq x y z
N MET A 1 18.58 26.19 6.96
CA MET A 1 17.45 27.07 6.60
C MET A 1 16.52 26.22 5.73
N PRO A 2 15.23 26.23 6.00
CA PRO A 2 14.31 25.46 5.19
C PRO A 2 14.31 25.94 3.73
N LEU A 3 14.07 25.04 2.81
CA LEU A 3 13.87 25.37 1.39
C LEU A 3 12.50 26.04 1.19
N ILE A 4 11.50 25.55 1.93
CA ILE A 4 10.12 26.05 1.90
C ILE A 4 9.56 26.10 3.32
N SER A 5 8.76 27.13 3.60
CA SER A 5 7.97 27.24 4.83
C SER A 5 6.54 27.67 4.49
N LEU A 6 5.58 26.83 4.89
CA LEU A 6 4.16 27.15 4.88
C LEU A 6 3.75 27.54 6.31
N GLU A 7 3.08 28.68 6.47
CA GLU A 7 2.62 29.18 7.75
C GLU A 7 1.11 29.40 7.74
N ARG A 8 0.38 28.57 8.49
CA ARG A 8 -1.07 28.63 8.66
C ARG A 8 -1.84 28.76 7.35
N VAL A 9 -1.45 27.96 6.36
CA VAL A 9 -2.07 27.95 5.05
C VAL A 9 -3.46 27.34 5.13
N SER A 10 -4.45 28.03 4.54
CA SER A 10 -5.82 27.54 4.44
C SER A 10 -6.34 27.70 3.02
N ILE A 11 -7.09 26.69 2.55
CA ILE A 11 -7.80 26.70 1.28
C ILE A 11 -9.04 25.81 1.35
N ALA A 12 -10.14 26.24 0.73
CA ALA A 12 -11.39 25.50 0.68
C ALA A 12 -11.95 25.44 -0.74
N TYR A 13 -12.59 24.32 -1.09
CA TYR A 13 -13.46 24.22 -2.26
C TYR A 13 -14.87 23.93 -1.78
N GLY A 14 -15.74 24.95 -1.82
CA GLY A 14 -17.09 24.89 -1.25
C GLY A 14 -17.10 25.08 0.27
N HIS A 15 -17.88 24.28 1.00
CA HIS A 15 -18.10 24.50 2.44
C HIS A 15 -17.07 23.80 3.35
N LEU A 16 -16.26 22.90 2.83
CA LEU A 16 -15.31 22.14 3.64
C LEU A 16 -13.88 22.55 3.27
N PRO A 17 -13.07 23.01 4.25
CA PRO A 17 -11.68 23.32 3.99
C PRO A 17 -10.88 22.05 3.68
N LEU A 18 -10.08 22.10 2.61
CA LEU A 18 -9.08 21.07 2.31
C LEU A 18 -7.85 21.21 3.19
N LEU A 19 -7.41 22.46 3.41
CA LEU A 19 -6.36 22.79 4.38
C LEU A 19 -6.90 23.82 5.36
N ALA A 20 -6.61 23.66 6.63
CA ALA A 20 -7.03 24.55 7.72
C ALA A 20 -5.83 24.77 8.66
N ASP A 21 -5.27 25.99 8.65
CA ASP A 21 -4.09 26.38 9.43
C ASP A 21 -2.89 25.43 9.26
N ALA A 22 -2.70 24.91 8.05
CA ALA A 22 -1.65 23.96 7.72
C ALA A 22 -0.28 24.64 7.75
N SER A 23 0.66 24.05 8.50
CA SER A 23 2.04 24.55 8.58
C SER A 23 3.01 23.40 8.28
N LEU A 24 3.99 23.67 7.42
CA LEU A 24 4.98 22.69 6.98
C LEU A 24 6.29 23.40 6.64
N GLN A 25 7.41 22.79 7.03
CA GLN A 25 8.74 23.21 6.60
C GLN A 25 9.43 22.03 5.94
N VAL A 26 10.19 22.29 4.88
CA VAL A 26 10.99 21.29 4.16
C VAL A 26 12.44 21.71 4.21
N GLU A 27 13.29 20.86 4.77
CA GLU A 27 14.72 21.08 4.91
C GLU A 27 15.50 20.49 3.69
N PRO A 28 16.73 20.98 3.41
CA PRO A 28 17.56 20.40 2.37
C PRO A 28 17.82 18.89 2.59
N ARG A 29 17.78 18.10 1.50
CA ARG A 29 17.98 16.65 1.49
C ARG A 29 16.95 15.85 2.27
N GLU A 30 15.88 16.46 2.70
CA GLU A 30 14.78 15.78 3.37
C GLU A 30 13.90 15.07 2.35
N ARG A 31 13.44 13.87 2.65
CA ARG A 31 12.46 13.11 1.86
C ARG A 31 11.18 12.99 2.65
N VAL A 32 10.25 13.89 2.34
CA VAL A 32 8.97 14.03 3.03
C VAL A 32 7.90 13.29 2.26
N CYS A 33 7.30 12.27 2.87
CA CYS A 33 6.13 11.61 2.32
C CYS A 33 4.85 12.24 2.87
N VAL A 34 3.96 12.68 1.98
CA VAL A 34 2.63 13.18 2.36
C VAL A 34 1.61 12.06 2.20
N ILE A 35 1.01 11.63 3.30
CA ILE A 35 -0.03 10.61 3.33
C ILE A 35 -1.37 11.21 3.74
N GLY A 36 -2.45 10.51 3.46
CA GLY A 36 -3.82 10.89 3.80
C GLY A 36 -4.82 10.29 2.82
N ARG A 37 -6.09 10.29 3.17
CA ARG A 37 -7.17 9.74 2.33
C ARG A 37 -7.23 10.41 0.97
N ASN A 38 -7.82 9.72 0.00
CA ASN A 38 -8.08 10.32 -1.30
C ASN A 38 -9.09 11.48 -1.17
N GLY A 39 -8.81 12.58 -1.89
CA GLY A 39 -9.63 13.79 -1.84
C GLY A 39 -9.36 14.71 -0.64
N THR A 40 -8.39 14.43 0.24
CA THR A 40 -8.06 15.31 1.38
C THR A 40 -7.28 16.57 0.99
N GLY A 41 -6.76 16.66 -0.24
CA GLY A 41 -6.02 17.83 -0.71
C GLY A 41 -4.51 17.64 -0.82
N LYS A 42 -4.00 16.40 -0.91
CA LYS A 42 -2.56 16.11 -1.07
C LYS A 42 -1.98 16.78 -2.31
N SER A 43 -2.58 16.57 -3.49
CA SER A 43 -2.16 17.21 -4.74
C SER A 43 -2.31 18.74 -4.70
N THR A 44 -3.34 19.24 -4.00
CA THR A 44 -3.52 20.67 -3.76
C THR A 44 -2.38 21.24 -2.93
N LEU A 45 -1.94 20.51 -1.89
CA LEU A 45 -0.78 20.89 -1.08
C LEU A 45 0.49 20.95 -1.95
N LEU A 46 0.74 19.97 -2.82
CA LEU A 46 1.90 20.00 -3.74
C LEU A 46 1.85 21.21 -4.69
N ARG A 47 0.66 21.56 -5.21
CA ARG A 47 0.47 22.74 -6.07
C ARG A 47 0.64 24.07 -5.32
N ILE A 48 0.36 24.12 -4.02
CA ILE A 48 0.67 25.28 -3.18
C ILE A 48 2.17 25.36 -2.93
N ILE A 49 2.83 24.21 -2.68
CA ILE A 49 4.29 24.12 -2.50
C ILE A 49 5.03 24.53 -3.78
N SER A 50 4.54 24.13 -4.97
CA SER A 50 5.14 24.55 -6.27
C SER A 50 4.91 26.02 -6.60
N GLY A 51 3.97 26.68 -5.93
CA GLY A 51 3.57 28.07 -6.25
C GLY A 51 2.56 28.17 -7.40
N GLU A 52 2.07 27.04 -7.94
CA GLU A 52 1.04 27.01 -8.98
C GLU A 52 -0.34 27.46 -8.44
N LEU A 53 -0.56 27.29 -7.14
CA LEU A 53 -1.80 27.64 -6.49
C LEU A 53 -1.53 28.52 -5.27
N ALA A 54 -2.15 29.71 -5.23
CA ALA A 54 -2.09 30.57 -4.06
C ALA A 54 -3.09 30.12 -2.99
N PRO A 55 -2.72 30.08 -1.70
CA PRO A 55 -3.63 29.80 -0.61
C PRO A 55 -4.61 30.97 -0.41
N GLU A 56 -5.79 30.69 0.19
CA GLU A 56 -6.76 31.73 0.56
C GLU A 56 -6.33 32.50 1.81
N ALA A 57 -5.62 31.85 2.72
CA ALA A 57 -5.05 32.45 3.93
C ALA A 57 -3.72 31.80 4.30
N GLY A 58 -2.91 32.51 5.09
CA GLY A 58 -1.55 32.11 5.44
C GLY A 58 -0.50 32.61 4.47
N SER A 59 0.72 32.11 4.59
CA SER A 59 1.84 32.51 3.73
C SER A 59 2.68 31.30 3.33
N VAL A 60 3.25 31.39 2.13
CA VAL A 60 4.21 30.42 1.59
C VAL A 60 5.51 31.16 1.29
N TRP A 61 6.57 30.74 1.94
CA TRP A 61 7.91 31.28 1.71
C TRP A 61 8.77 30.26 0.98
N HIS A 62 9.46 30.71 -0.06
CA HIS A 62 10.46 29.93 -0.80
C HIS A 62 11.84 30.54 -0.61
N GLN A 63 12.85 29.69 -0.49
CA GLN A 63 14.23 30.15 -0.52
C GLN A 63 14.51 30.90 -1.83
N PRO A 64 15.13 32.09 -1.80
CA PRO A 64 15.49 32.81 -3.03
C PRO A 64 16.34 31.95 -3.97
N GLY A 65 15.93 31.84 -5.24
CA GLY A 65 16.62 31.03 -6.24
C GLY A 65 16.31 29.53 -6.18
N LEU A 66 15.35 29.08 -5.37
CA LEU A 66 14.93 27.68 -5.29
C LEU A 66 14.42 27.18 -6.64
N ARG A 67 15.02 26.09 -7.14
CA ARG A 67 14.57 25.38 -8.33
C ARG A 67 13.67 24.23 -7.93
N ILE A 68 12.44 24.22 -8.43
CA ILE A 68 11.45 23.18 -8.13
C ILE A 68 11.20 22.36 -9.41
N GLY A 69 11.35 21.04 -9.33
CA GLY A 69 10.89 20.09 -10.33
C GLY A 69 9.59 19.43 -9.88
N SER A 70 8.62 19.28 -10.78
CA SER A 70 7.35 18.64 -10.43
C SER A 70 6.97 17.54 -11.41
N LEU A 71 6.46 16.43 -10.86
CA LEU A 71 5.81 15.33 -11.58
C LEU A 71 4.34 15.31 -11.15
N ALA A 72 3.45 15.70 -12.05
CA ALA A 72 2.01 15.63 -11.81
C ALA A 72 1.47 14.20 -11.97
N GLN A 73 0.32 13.92 -11.38
CA GLN A 73 -0.34 12.62 -11.42
C GLN A 73 -0.74 12.23 -12.86
N ASP A 74 -1.31 13.18 -13.63
CA ASP A 74 -1.77 12.92 -14.99
C ASP A 74 -0.62 12.89 -16.00
N VAL A 75 -0.52 11.78 -16.72
CA VAL A 75 0.44 11.60 -17.82
C VAL A 75 -0.27 11.89 -19.14
N PRO A 76 0.13 12.90 -19.93
CA PRO A 76 -0.38 13.07 -21.30
C PRO A 76 -0.04 11.83 -22.12
N LEU A 77 -1.04 11.02 -22.44
CA LEU A 77 -0.83 9.72 -23.11
C LEU A 77 -0.55 9.84 -24.61
N ASP A 78 -0.92 10.95 -25.26
CA ASP A 78 -0.96 11.11 -26.71
C ASP A 78 -0.01 12.21 -27.23
N ASP A 79 1.20 12.32 -26.64
CA ASP A 79 2.20 13.26 -27.13
C ASP A 79 3.02 12.62 -28.28
N PRO A 80 2.91 13.08 -29.52
CA PRO A 80 3.65 12.54 -30.67
C PRO A 80 5.10 12.98 -30.72
N ARG A 81 5.52 13.91 -29.85
CA ARG A 81 6.87 14.50 -29.88
C ARG A 81 7.94 13.49 -29.44
N PRO A 82 9.19 13.65 -29.90
CA PRO A 82 10.33 12.89 -29.40
C PRO A 82 10.58 13.09 -27.89
N VAL A 83 11.10 12.06 -27.24
CA VAL A 83 11.46 12.07 -25.81
C VAL A 83 12.38 13.25 -25.48
N SER A 84 13.41 13.50 -26.30
CA SER A 84 14.36 14.61 -26.10
C SER A 84 13.69 15.99 -26.04
N ILE A 85 12.67 16.21 -26.89
CA ILE A 85 11.90 17.47 -26.89
C ILE A 85 11.07 17.62 -25.64
N VAL A 86 10.40 16.55 -25.19
CA VAL A 86 9.57 16.58 -23.98
C VAL A 86 10.43 16.80 -22.74
N VAL A 87 11.59 16.15 -22.65
CA VAL A 87 12.54 16.35 -21.55
C VAL A 87 13.13 17.76 -21.55
N SER A 88 13.44 18.34 -22.73
CA SER A 88 13.96 19.70 -22.83
C SER A 88 13.03 20.80 -22.30
N GLU A 89 11.72 20.49 -22.16
CA GLU A 89 10.79 21.43 -21.53
C GLU A 89 11.15 21.76 -20.08
N GLY A 90 11.77 20.80 -19.36
CA GLY A 90 12.17 21.00 -17.96
C GLY A 90 13.32 22.01 -17.78
N VAL A 91 14.06 22.33 -18.83
CA VAL A 91 15.13 23.34 -18.78
C VAL A 91 14.73 24.72 -19.34
N LYS A 92 13.50 24.88 -19.87
CA LYS A 92 13.02 26.15 -20.44
C LYS A 92 13.07 27.31 -19.43
N ASN A 93 12.87 27.03 -18.16
CA ASN A 93 12.78 28.01 -17.08
C ASN A 93 14.13 28.24 -16.36
N LEU A 94 15.21 27.65 -16.85
CA LEU A 94 16.57 27.87 -16.31
C LEU A 94 17.15 29.17 -16.86
N GLY A 95 16.63 30.33 -16.49
CA GLY A 95 17.13 31.69 -16.73
C GLY A 95 18.31 31.85 -17.72
N ASP A 96 19.39 32.50 -17.27
CA ASP A 96 20.58 32.81 -18.09
C ASP A 96 21.54 31.62 -18.28
N VAL A 97 21.03 30.40 -18.42
CA VAL A 97 21.87 29.23 -18.75
C VAL A 97 22.04 29.12 -20.25
N ASP A 98 23.30 28.99 -20.70
CA ASP A 98 23.64 28.83 -22.11
C ASP A 98 22.91 27.63 -22.75
N GLU A 99 22.48 27.79 -24.01
CA GLU A 99 21.73 26.73 -24.72
C GLU A 99 22.52 25.42 -24.82
N TRP A 100 23.86 25.47 -25.05
CA TRP A 100 24.68 24.25 -25.08
C TRP A 100 24.66 23.48 -23.74
N ARG A 101 24.54 24.19 -22.61
CA ARG A 101 24.48 23.58 -21.30
C ARG A 101 23.09 22.94 -21.05
N LYS A 102 22.03 23.56 -21.57
CA LYS A 102 20.67 22.97 -21.54
C LYS A 102 20.63 21.67 -22.34
N GLU A 103 21.22 21.66 -23.55
CA GLU A 103 21.35 20.45 -24.36
C GLU A 103 22.16 19.38 -23.65
N GLN A 104 23.29 19.73 -23.04
CA GLN A 104 24.09 18.79 -22.25
C GLN A 104 23.31 18.19 -21.06
N LEU A 105 22.53 19.00 -20.33
CA LEU A 105 21.71 18.51 -19.24
C LEU A 105 20.65 17.50 -19.73
N VAL A 106 20.04 17.77 -20.87
CA VAL A 106 19.09 16.84 -21.50
C VAL A 106 19.77 15.53 -21.85
N ASP A 107 20.92 15.55 -22.55
CA ASP A 107 21.64 14.35 -22.96
C ASP A 107 22.11 13.50 -21.76
N VAL A 108 22.65 14.17 -20.74
CA VAL A 108 23.05 13.48 -19.49
C VAL A 108 21.86 12.86 -18.80
N THR A 109 20.72 13.55 -18.73
CA THR A 109 19.51 13.03 -18.10
C THR A 109 18.93 11.85 -18.88
N LEU A 110 18.86 11.96 -20.21
CA LEU A 110 18.41 10.86 -21.08
C LEU A 110 19.28 9.62 -20.92
N THR A 111 20.61 9.81 -20.90
CA THR A 111 21.56 8.71 -20.69
C THR A 111 21.42 8.08 -19.30
N ARG A 112 21.31 8.91 -18.24
CA ARG A 112 21.15 8.45 -16.85
C ARG A 112 19.89 7.62 -16.64
N LEU A 113 18.79 7.98 -17.34
CA LEU A 113 17.50 7.33 -17.21
C LEU A 113 17.25 6.28 -18.31
N ASP A 114 18.26 5.98 -19.13
CA ASP A 114 18.22 5.01 -20.24
C ASP A 114 17.05 5.25 -21.20
N LEU A 115 16.80 6.53 -21.55
CA LEU A 115 15.70 6.93 -22.38
C LEU A 115 16.11 7.07 -23.86
N PRO A 116 15.34 6.51 -24.83
CA PRO A 116 15.62 6.67 -26.26
C PRO A 116 15.25 8.08 -26.73
N PRO A 117 16.22 8.94 -27.13
CA PRO A 117 15.98 10.36 -27.42
C PRO A 117 15.01 10.60 -28.56
N ASP A 118 15.06 9.77 -29.59
CA ASP A 118 14.33 9.96 -30.85
C ASP A 118 12.96 9.24 -30.87
N ALA A 119 12.66 8.42 -29.86
CA ALA A 119 11.40 7.71 -29.79
C ALA A 119 10.23 8.68 -29.53
N SER A 120 9.10 8.49 -30.22
CA SER A 120 7.87 9.22 -29.92
C SER A 120 7.30 8.78 -28.57
N VAL A 121 6.95 9.74 -27.70
CA VAL A 121 6.38 9.45 -26.39
C VAL A 121 5.08 8.66 -26.51
N GLN A 122 4.28 8.91 -27.54
CA GLN A 122 3.04 8.20 -27.81
C GLN A 122 3.23 6.67 -27.92
N THR A 123 4.35 6.22 -28.51
CA THR A 123 4.62 4.80 -28.77
C THR A 123 5.17 4.05 -27.53
N LEU A 124 5.51 4.77 -26.47
CA LEU A 124 6.09 4.20 -25.27
C LEU A 124 5.02 3.56 -24.37
N SER A 125 5.42 2.55 -23.60
CA SER A 125 4.57 1.99 -22.53
C SER A 125 4.36 3.02 -21.40
N GLY A 126 3.33 2.83 -20.58
CA GLY A 126 3.01 3.73 -19.46
C GLY A 126 4.20 3.98 -18.52
N GLY A 127 4.95 2.93 -18.19
CA GLY A 127 6.16 3.04 -17.34
C GLY A 127 7.26 3.90 -18.00
N TRP A 128 7.50 3.71 -19.30
CA TRP A 128 8.45 4.53 -20.04
C TRP A 128 8.00 6.00 -20.16
N LYS A 129 6.71 6.25 -20.42
CA LYS A 129 6.15 7.61 -20.41
C LYS A 129 6.39 8.30 -19.06
N ARG A 130 6.20 7.57 -17.95
CA ARG A 130 6.44 8.11 -16.61
C ARG A 130 7.91 8.40 -16.36
N ARG A 131 8.83 7.57 -16.86
CA ARG A 131 10.28 7.87 -16.84
C ARG A 131 10.61 9.14 -17.61
N VAL A 132 9.97 9.38 -18.76
CA VAL A 132 10.15 10.63 -19.54
C VAL A 132 9.70 11.86 -18.76
N LEU A 133 8.55 11.80 -18.09
CA LEU A 133 8.07 12.91 -17.26
C LEU A 133 8.96 13.13 -16.02
N LEU A 134 9.47 12.07 -15.44
CA LEU A 134 10.45 12.16 -14.35
C LEU A 134 11.76 12.79 -14.86
N ALA A 135 12.23 12.42 -16.05
CA ALA A 135 13.38 13.05 -16.70
C ALA A 135 13.15 14.55 -16.88
N ARG A 136 11.97 14.95 -17.35
CA ARG A 136 11.59 16.36 -17.50
C ARG A 136 11.61 17.10 -16.16
N ALA A 137 11.17 16.46 -15.06
CA ALA A 137 11.21 17.05 -13.73
C ALA A 137 12.64 17.19 -13.16
N LEU A 138 13.54 16.26 -13.52
CA LEU A 138 14.91 16.18 -12.99
C LEU A 138 15.95 16.95 -13.82
N VAL A 139 15.71 17.18 -15.11
CA VAL A 139 16.70 17.72 -16.04
C VAL A 139 17.25 19.09 -15.64
N GLY A 140 16.45 19.89 -14.93
CA GLY A 140 16.86 21.19 -14.38
C GLY A 140 17.70 21.11 -13.10
N GLU A 141 18.07 19.92 -12.65
CA GLU A 141 18.75 19.70 -11.36
C GLU A 141 18.04 20.46 -10.21
N PRO A 142 16.76 20.18 -9.93
CA PRO A 142 16.02 20.94 -8.93
C PRO A 142 16.56 20.73 -7.52
N ASP A 143 16.46 21.77 -6.68
CA ASP A 143 16.81 21.70 -5.26
C ASP A 143 15.67 21.00 -4.46
N LEU A 144 14.44 21.07 -5.00
CA LEU A 144 13.25 20.41 -4.47
C LEU A 144 12.49 19.69 -5.60
N LEU A 145 12.23 18.41 -5.40
CA LEU A 145 11.45 17.57 -6.31
C LEU A 145 10.07 17.27 -5.68
N LEU A 146 9.00 17.56 -6.41
CA LEU A 146 7.62 17.27 -6.02
C LEU A 146 7.06 16.13 -6.87
N LEU A 147 6.61 15.06 -6.23
CA LEU A 147 6.12 13.87 -6.93
C LEU A 147 4.70 13.52 -6.44
N ASP A 148 3.74 13.58 -7.34
CA ASP A 148 2.36 13.18 -7.05
C ASP A 148 2.11 11.76 -7.57
N GLU A 149 2.00 10.80 -6.64
CA GLU A 149 1.77 9.38 -6.90
C GLU A 149 2.75 8.78 -7.94
N PRO A 150 4.07 8.90 -7.74
CA PRO A 150 5.05 8.48 -8.74
C PRO A 150 5.05 6.96 -9.00
N THR A 151 4.52 6.17 -8.09
CA THR A 151 4.49 4.69 -8.15
C THR A 151 3.30 4.13 -8.92
N ASN A 152 2.22 4.91 -9.14
CA ASN A 152 1.02 4.43 -9.82
C ASN A 152 1.32 3.92 -11.24
N HIS A 153 0.77 2.76 -11.58
CA HIS A 153 0.93 2.09 -12.87
C HIS A 153 2.37 1.70 -13.25
N LEU A 154 3.32 1.77 -12.30
CA LEU A 154 4.67 1.26 -12.49
C LEU A 154 4.72 -0.23 -12.14
N ASP A 155 5.53 -0.98 -12.88
CA ASP A 155 5.90 -2.32 -12.47
C ASP A 155 6.97 -2.29 -11.36
N ILE A 156 7.11 -3.41 -10.67
CA ILE A 156 7.97 -3.53 -9.50
C ILE A 156 9.44 -3.20 -9.81
N GLU A 157 9.94 -3.57 -11.00
CA GLU A 157 11.32 -3.26 -11.40
C GLU A 157 11.53 -1.74 -11.55
N THR A 158 10.57 -1.07 -12.19
CA THR A 158 10.61 0.39 -12.36
C THR A 158 10.47 1.10 -11.01
N MET A 159 9.64 0.58 -10.08
CA MET A 159 9.52 1.12 -8.73
C MET A 159 10.82 0.99 -7.94
N THR A 160 11.46 -0.19 -7.95
CA THR A 160 12.75 -0.41 -7.27
C THR A 160 13.85 0.51 -7.82
N TRP A 161 13.86 0.71 -9.15
CA TRP A 161 14.75 1.68 -9.78
C TRP A 161 14.48 3.12 -9.30
N LEU A 162 13.20 3.53 -9.22
CA LEU A 162 12.81 4.85 -8.74
C LEU A 162 13.19 5.05 -7.26
N GLU A 163 13.01 4.05 -6.41
CA GLU A 163 13.45 4.06 -5.01
C GLU A 163 14.94 4.39 -4.92
N SER A 164 15.77 3.64 -5.64
CA SER A 164 17.22 3.84 -5.65
C SER A 164 17.59 5.26 -6.11
N LEU A 165 16.92 5.75 -7.17
CA LEU A 165 17.13 7.10 -7.68
C LEU A 165 16.83 8.18 -6.63
N LEU A 166 15.72 8.04 -5.88
CA LEU A 166 15.28 9.03 -4.89
C LEU A 166 16.08 8.97 -3.60
N VAL A 167 16.55 7.78 -3.21
CA VAL A 167 17.46 7.63 -2.05
C VAL A 167 18.77 8.34 -2.28
N ASP A 168 19.31 8.25 -3.51
CA ASP A 168 20.58 8.88 -3.91
C ASP A 168 20.41 10.35 -4.36
N TYR A 169 19.19 10.88 -4.37
CA TYR A 169 18.93 12.22 -4.85
C TYR A 169 19.51 13.29 -3.91
N PRO A 170 20.34 14.25 -4.42
CA PRO A 170 21.03 15.21 -3.57
C PRO A 170 20.14 16.35 -3.05
N GLY A 171 19.01 16.61 -3.71
CA GLY A 171 18.01 17.61 -3.31
C GLY A 171 17.02 17.10 -2.28
N ALA A 172 16.06 17.95 -1.92
CA ALA A 172 14.92 17.52 -1.13
C ALA A 172 13.82 16.92 -2.02
N VAL A 173 13.03 16.00 -1.47
CA VAL A 173 11.90 15.39 -2.18
C VAL A 173 10.65 15.49 -1.31
N VAL A 174 9.55 15.97 -1.87
CA VAL A 174 8.21 15.86 -1.27
C VAL A 174 7.37 15.01 -2.20
N PHE A 175 6.85 13.91 -1.69
CA PHE A 175 6.10 12.98 -2.53
C PHE A 175 4.83 12.48 -1.85
N VAL A 176 3.84 12.17 -2.67
CA VAL A 176 2.61 11.48 -2.27
C VAL A 176 2.69 10.06 -2.77
N THR A 177 2.44 9.09 -1.92
CA THR A 177 2.32 7.69 -2.35
C THR A 177 1.42 6.89 -1.43
N HIS A 178 0.85 5.82 -1.96
CA HIS A 178 0.11 4.81 -1.21
C HIS A 178 0.86 3.47 -1.13
N ASP A 179 2.02 3.34 -1.82
CA ASP A 179 2.89 2.18 -1.72
C ASP A 179 3.69 2.22 -0.41
N ARG A 180 3.37 1.28 0.50
CA ARG A 180 3.95 1.19 1.85
C ARG A 180 5.43 0.85 1.83
N VAL A 181 5.86 -0.03 0.91
CA VAL A 181 7.27 -0.44 0.78
C VAL A 181 8.11 0.71 0.23
N PHE A 182 7.61 1.39 -0.79
CA PHE A 182 8.25 2.58 -1.34
C PHE A 182 8.40 3.69 -0.28
N LEU A 183 7.33 3.95 0.47
CA LEU A 183 7.33 4.91 1.56
C LEU A 183 8.40 4.55 2.61
N GLN A 184 8.46 3.29 3.03
CA GLN A 184 9.40 2.80 4.04
C GLN A 184 10.86 2.94 3.59
N HIS A 185 11.15 2.70 2.31
CA HIS A 185 12.51 2.78 1.77
C HIS A 185 12.97 4.23 1.51
N VAL A 186 12.06 5.10 1.08
CA VAL A 186 12.44 6.45 0.61
C VAL A 186 12.26 7.52 1.68
N ALA A 187 11.17 7.48 2.47
CA ALA A 187 10.83 8.57 3.37
C ALA A 187 11.78 8.68 4.57
N THR A 188 12.16 9.92 4.90
CA THR A 188 12.85 10.26 6.16
C THR A 188 11.90 10.88 7.17
N ARG A 189 10.75 11.38 6.70
CA ARG A 189 9.69 11.96 7.51
C ARG A 189 8.35 11.75 6.82
N ILE A 190 7.34 11.45 7.62
CA ILE A 190 5.96 11.31 7.17
C ILE A 190 5.15 12.52 7.63
N VAL A 191 4.35 13.07 6.73
CA VAL A 191 3.41 14.16 7.02
C VAL A 191 2.00 13.66 6.68
N GLU A 192 1.18 13.53 7.68
CA GLU A 192 -0.21 13.09 7.53
C GLU A 192 -1.13 14.31 7.33
N LEU A 193 -1.92 14.28 6.26
CA LEU A 193 -2.99 15.23 6.02
C LEU A 193 -4.32 14.58 6.41
N ASP A 194 -4.82 14.93 7.59
CA ASP A 194 -6.12 14.49 8.08
C ASP A 194 -7.00 15.69 8.43
N ARG A 195 -8.23 15.71 7.92
CA ARG A 195 -9.26 16.75 8.19
C ARG A 195 -8.77 18.18 7.98
N GLY A 196 -7.90 18.40 6.99
CA GLY A 196 -7.34 19.69 6.65
C GLY A 196 -6.14 20.12 7.50
N ARG A 197 -5.69 19.29 8.43
CA ARG A 197 -4.51 19.57 9.28
C ARG A 197 -3.34 18.71 8.89
N LEU A 198 -2.15 19.27 8.98
CA LEU A 198 -0.90 18.54 8.78
C LEU A 198 -0.32 18.11 10.12
N THR A 199 -0.05 16.84 10.27
CA THR A 199 0.66 16.28 11.42
C THR A 199 1.97 15.67 10.96
N SER A 200 3.10 16.11 11.51
CA SER A 200 4.42 15.63 11.13
C SER A 200 4.89 14.52 12.07
N TRP A 201 5.32 13.41 11.48
CA TRP A 201 5.79 12.20 12.17
C TRP A 201 7.23 11.93 11.76
N PRO A 202 8.22 12.23 12.62
CA PRO A 202 9.60 11.90 12.32
C PRO A 202 9.84 10.39 12.48
N GLY A 203 10.58 9.81 11.54
CA GLY A 203 10.91 8.39 11.49
C GLY A 203 10.32 7.68 10.28
N ASP A 204 10.44 6.36 10.27
CA ASP A 204 9.94 5.45 9.24
C ASP A 204 8.45 5.13 9.41
N TYR A 205 7.91 4.31 8.51
CA TYR A 205 6.49 3.96 8.48
C TYR A 205 6.06 3.13 9.70
N GLU A 206 6.90 2.23 10.18
CA GLU A 206 6.61 1.42 11.38
C GLU A 206 6.51 2.31 12.63
N THR A 207 7.46 3.23 12.78
CA THR A 207 7.45 4.23 13.86
C THR A 207 6.21 5.12 13.77
N PHE A 208 5.80 5.49 12.55
CA PHE A 208 4.57 6.24 12.32
C PHE A 208 3.33 5.47 12.79
N LEU A 209 3.20 4.19 12.39
CA LEU A 209 2.06 3.36 12.78
C LEU A 209 1.95 3.23 14.30
N ALA A 210 3.05 2.89 14.97
CA ALA A 210 3.09 2.74 16.43
C ALA A 210 2.69 4.05 17.14
N LYS A 211 3.26 5.18 16.73
CA LYS A 211 2.94 6.49 17.31
C LYS A 211 1.51 6.93 16.99
N LYS A 212 1.02 6.63 15.79
CA LYS A 212 -0.35 6.94 15.40
C LYS A 212 -1.34 6.17 16.26
N GLU A 213 -1.11 4.88 16.50
CA GLU A 213 -1.96 4.06 17.35
C GLU A 213 -2.00 4.60 18.78
N GLU A 214 -0.85 4.91 19.37
CA GLU A 214 -0.77 5.55 20.68
C GLU A 214 -1.50 6.89 20.73
N TRP A 215 -1.30 7.73 19.72
CA TRP A 215 -1.97 9.03 19.62
C TRP A 215 -3.48 8.88 19.52
N LEU A 216 -3.96 7.89 18.75
CA LEU A 216 -5.37 7.54 18.59
C LEU A 216 -6.01 7.07 19.90
N ALA A 217 -5.32 6.19 20.62
CA ALA A 217 -5.76 5.73 21.93
C ALA A 217 -5.89 6.91 22.92
N ASN A 218 -4.90 7.79 22.93
CA ASN A 218 -4.90 9.01 23.76
C ASN A 218 -6.01 10.00 23.35
N GLU A 219 -6.31 10.14 22.05
CA GLU A 219 -7.42 10.98 21.56
C GLU A 219 -8.76 10.41 22.00
N ALA A 220 -8.98 9.11 21.88
CA ALA A 220 -10.19 8.43 22.32
C ALA A 220 -10.45 8.66 23.82
N VAL A 221 -9.44 8.51 24.66
CA VAL A 221 -9.53 8.76 26.12
C VAL A 221 -9.85 10.24 26.41
N ARG A 222 -9.24 11.18 25.64
CA ARG A 222 -9.57 12.62 25.80
C ARG A 222 -11.01 12.93 25.40
N HIS A 223 -11.47 12.33 24.30
CA HIS A 223 -12.84 12.48 23.83
C HIS A 223 -13.86 11.93 24.83
N GLU A 224 -13.61 10.74 25.39
CA GLU A 224 -14.47 10.17 26.43
C GLU A 224 -14.55 11.07 27.66
N LYS A 225 -13.41 11.55 28.17
CA LYS A 225 -13.36 12.49 29.29
C LYS A 225 -14.09 13.79 28.99
N PHE A 226 -13.94 14.32 27.78
CA PHE A 226 -14.65 15.53 27.35
C PHE A 226 -16.15 15.31 27.25
N ASP A 227 -16.60 14.21 26.64
CA ASP A 227 -18.02 13.89 26.49
C ASP A 227 -18.66 13.62 27.85
N LYS A 228 -17.95 12.98 28.78
CA LYS A 228 -18.39 12.81 30.16
C LYS A 228 -18.57 14.17 30.85
N ARG A 229 -17.60 15.07 30.73
CA ARG A 229 -17.67 16.42 31.27
C ARG A 229 -18.81 17.22 30.64
N LEU A 230 -19.01 17.13 29.33
CA LEU A 230 -20.12 17.80 28.63
C LEU A 230 -21.47 17.30 29.14
N ALA A 231 -21.63 15.97 29.32
CA ALA A 231 -22.84 15.36 29.85
C ALA A 231 -23.13 15.81 31.30
N GLU A 232 -22.09 15.96 32.13
CA GLU A 232 -22.21 16.49 33.50
C GLU A 232 -22.68 17.95 33.51
N GLU A 233 -22.11 18.78 32.63
CA GLU A 233 -22.51 20.19 32.48
C GLU A 233 -23.94 20.33 31.92
N GLU A 234 -24.34 19.46 30.99
CA GLU A 234 -25.70 19.40 30.46
C GLU A 234 -26.72 18.97 31.53
N ALA A 235 -26.37 17.94 32.32
CA ALA A 235 -27.20 17.49 33.44
C ALA A 235 -27.37 18.59 34.49
N TRP A 236 -26.28 19.31 34.80
CA TRP A 236 -26.34 20.49 35.70
C TRP A 236 -27.24 21.58 35.16
N LEU A 237 -27.18 21.91 33.87
CA LEU A 237 -28.05 22.91 33.24
C LEU A 237 -29.53 22.55 33.35
N ARG A 238 -29.88 21.24 33.18
CA ARG A 238 -31.26 20.74 33.30
C ARG A 238 -31.80 20.81 34.72
N GLN A 239 -30.96 20.71 35.74
CA GLN A 239 -31.36 20.72 37.15
C GLN A 239 -31.48 22.11 37.76
N GLY A 240 -30.96 23.19 37.13
CA GLY A 240 -30.65 24.44 37.82
C GLY A 240 -31.24 25.75 37.32
N ILE A 241 -32.34 25.82 36.55
CA ILE A 241 -32.83 27.10 35.95
C ILE A 241 -33.59 28.01 36.93
N ARG A 242 -33.95 27.60 38.14
CA ARG A 242 -34.91 28.39 39.00
C ARG A 242 -34.28 29.36 40.01
N ALA A 243 -32.97 29.37 40.24
CA ALA A 243 -32.44 30.20 41.32
C ALA A 243 -31.02 30.75 41.13
N ARG A 244 -30.68 31.53 40.13
CA ARG A 244 -29.49 32.43 40.11
C ARG A 244 -29.13 32.88 38.68
N ARG A 245 -29.83 33.85 38.15
CA ARG A 245 -29.65 34.34 36.77
C ARG A 245 -28.28 34.98 36.46
N THR A 246 -27.61 35.59 37.43
CA THR A 246 -26.44 36.47 37.16
C THR A 246 -25.06 35.82 37.41
N ARG A 247 -24.99 34.68 38.12
CA ARG A 247 -23.69 34.06 38.49
C ARG A 247 -23.24 32.93 37.54
N ASN A 248 -24.06 32.54 36.58
CA ASN A 248 -23.84 31.34 35.76
C ASN A 248 -23.66 31.60 34.26
N GLU A 249 -23.62 32.85 33.79
CA GLU A 249 -23.46 33.18 32.37
C GLU A 249 -22.14 32.66 31.80
N GLY A 250 -21.05 32.72 32.56
CA GLY A 250 -19.75 32.17 32.14
C GLY A 250 -19.77 30.65 31.92
N ARG A 251 -20.48 29.91 32.79
CA ARG A 251 -20.62 28.45 32.69
C ARG A 251 -21.52 28.03 31.53
N VAL A 252 -22.56 28.80 31.23
CA VAL A 252 -23.43 28.61 30.06
C VAL A 252 -22.66 28.89 28.77
N ARG A 253 -21.83 29.95 28.73
CA ARG A 253 -20.95 30.22 27.58
C ARG A 253 -19.96 29.05 27.35
N ALA A 254 -19.29 28.57 28.40
CA ALA A 254 -18.40 27.44 28.33
C ALA A 254 -19.12 26.16 27.84
N LEU A 255 -20.37 25.93 28.21
CA LEU A 255 -21.18 24.82 27.71
C LEU A 255 -21.49 24.97 26.21
N ILE A 256 -21.80 26.17 25.76
CA ILE A 256 -22.05 26.47 24.34
C ILE A 256 -20.75 26.24 23.55
N GLU A 257 -19.61 26.72 24.04
CA GLU A 257 -18.30 26.46 23.43
C GLU A 257 -17.99 24.98 23.36
N MET A 258 -18.20 24.19 24.43
CA MET A 258 -18.04 22.75 24.41
C MET A 258 -18.97 22.03 23.42
N ARG A 259 -20.22 22.50 23.26
CA ARG A 259 -21.14 21.96 22.23
C ARG A 259 -20.68 22.28 20.83
N THR A 260 -20.18 23.49 20.58
CA THR A 260 -19.61 23.89 19.30
C THR A 260 -18.37 23.04 18.99
N GLU A 261 -17.47 22.91 19.96
CA GLU A 261 -16.27 22.04 19.83
C GLU A 261 -16.65 20.58 19.53
N ARG A 262 -17.69 20.04 20.20
CA ARG A 262 -18.19 18.69 19.90
C ARG A 262 -18.79 18.58 18.50
N ALA A 263 -19.55 19.58 18.05
CA ALA A 263 -20.17 19.62 16.72
C ALA A 263 -19.13 19.76 15.61
N GLU A 264 -18.04 20.48 15.86
CA GLU A 264 -16.91 20.63 14.93
C GLU A 264 -16.04 19.37 14.80
N ARG A 265 -16.17 18.43 15.75
CA ARG A 265 -15.47 17.14 15.66
C ARG A 265 -15.98 16.35 14.47
N ARG A 266 -15.16 16.23 13.44
CA ARG A 266 -15.44 15.34 12.33
C ARG A 266 -15.37 13.90 12.83
N ALA A 267 -16.48 13.17 12.70
CA ALA A 267 -16.55 11.78 13.12
C ALA A 267 -15.52 10.94 12.35
N ARG A 268 -14.78 10.08 13.08
CA ARG A 268 -13.96 9.03 12.47
C ARG A 268 -14.87 7.92 11.96
N MET A 269 -14.58 7.45 10.78
CA MET A 269 -15.08 6.16 10.34
C MET A 269 -14.22 5.08 11.02
N GLY A 270 -14.87 4.21 11.81
CA GLY A 270 -14.16 3.16 12.56
C GLY A 270 -13.69 2.02 11.66
N ASN A 271 -12.75 1.22 12.16
CA ASN A 271 -12.39 -0.06 11.56
C ASN A 271 -13.61 -1.01 11.63
N VAL A 272 -13.99 -1.57 10.50
CA VAL A 272 -15.13 -2.47 10.38
C VAL A 272 -14.65 -3.81 9.85
N ARG A 273 -15.15 -4.91 10.43
CA ARG A 273 -14.95 -6.24 9.87
C ARG A 273 -15.88 -6.40 8.68
N LEU A 274 -15.33 -6.63 7.51
CA LEU A 274 -16.04 -6.84 6.27
C LEU A 274 -16.17 -8.34 5.99
N GLN A 275 -17.26 -8.71 5.34
CA GLN A 275 -17.49 -10.06 4.85
C GLN A 275 -17.95 -9.97 3.40
N ALA A 276 -17.42 -10.85 2.53
CA ALA A 276 -17.81 -10.96 1.14
C ALA A 276 -18.78 -12.12 0.93
N GLU A 277 -19.71 -12.00 -0.02
CA GLU A 277 -20.69 -13.06 -0.30
C GLU A 277 -20.03 -14.25 -0.96
N MET A 278 -20.32 -15.45 -0.45
CA MET A 278 -19.87 -16.71 -1.01
C MET A 278 -20.98 -17.42 -1.78
N ALA A 279 -20.62 -17.87 -3.00
CA ALA A 279 -21.39 -18.86 -3.72
C ALA A 279 -21.26 -20.28 -3.11
N GLU A 280 -22.06 -21.22 -3.59
CA GLU A 280 -21.88 -22.64 -3.28
C GLU A 280 -20.43 -23.08 -3.60
N ARG A 281 -19.91 -24.02 -2.81
CA ARG A 281 -18.52 -24.48 -2.93
C ARG A 281 -18.27 -25.08 -4.32
N SER A 282 -17.25 -24.60 -5.02
CA SER A 282 -16.70 -25.23 -6.24
C SER A 282 -16.19 -26.64 -5.96
N GLY A 283 -15.96 -27.42 -7.02
CA GLY A 283 -15.16 -28.65 -6.95
C GLY A 283 -13.76 -28.40 -6.38
N GLN A 284 -13.02 -29.45 -6.09
CA GLN A 284 -11.64 -29.31 -5.56
C GLN A 284 -10.71 -28.65 -6.58
N MET A 285 -10.84 -28.96 -7.87
CA MET A 285 -10.13 -28.34 -8.97
C MET A 285 -10.93 -27.10 -9.44
N VAL A 286 -10.28 -25.96 -9.58
CA VAL A 286 -10.84 -24.71 -10.11
C VAL A 286 -10.41 -24.52 -11.55
N PHE A 287 -9.10 -24.53 -11.83
CA PHE A 287 -8.51 -24.47 -13.17
C PHE A 287 -7.40 -25.49 -13.31
N GLU A 288 -7.30 -26.09 -14.51
CA GLU A 288 -6.16 -26.91 -14.91
C GLU A 288 -5.78 -26.52 -16.34
N THR A 289 -4.52 -26.16 -16.54
CA THR A 289 -3.96 -25.88 -17.86
C THR A 289 -2.96 -26.96 -18.24
N VAL A 290 -2.95 -27.39 -19.48
CA VAL A 290 -2.02 -28.38 -20.01
C VAL A 290 -1.44 -27.87 -21.31
N GLY A 291 -0.14 -27.52 -21.29
CA GLY A 291 0.61 -27.08 -22.46
C GLY A 291 0.08 -25.80 -23.11
N VAL A 292 -0.51 -24.90 -22.33
CA VAL A 292 -1.18 -23.69 -22.85
C VAL A 292 -0.17 -22.72 -23.44
N THR A 293 -0.38 -22.37 -24.70
CA THR A 293 0.40 -21.36 -25.43
C THR A 293 -0.52 -20.31 -26.02
N LYS A 294 -0.14 -19.02 -25.90
CA LYS A 294 -0.85 -17.88 -26.50
C LYS A 294 0.14 -16.93 -27.17
N ARG A 295 -0.18 -16.56 -28.41
CA ARG A 295 0.61 -15.65 -29.24
C ARG A 295 -0.25 -14.51 -29.78
N PHE A 296 0.35 -13.35 -29.98
CA PHE A 296 -0.21 -12.25 -30.75
C PHE A 296 0.80 -11.84 -31.83
N GLY A 297 0.52 -12.23 -33.07
CA GLY A 297 1.50 -12.15 -34.15
C GLY A 297 2.74 -12.95 -33.82
N ASP A 298 3.91 -12.34 -33.92
CA ASP A 298 5.19 -12.99 -33.60
C ASP A 298 5.52 -13.02 -32.10
N ASN A 299 4.73 -12.34 -31.26
CA ASN A 299 5.01 -12.26 -29.82
C ASN A 299 4.30 -13.36 -29.05
N THR A 300 5.07 -14.24 -28.40
CA THR A 300 4.56 -15.30 -27.52
C THR A 300 4.40 -14.75 -26.10
N ILE A 301 3.15 -14.68 -25.64
CA ILE A 301 2.78 -14.13 -24.33
C ILE A 301 2.84 -15.21 -23.23
N VAL A 302 2.32 -16.39 -23.53
CA VAL A 302 2.36 -17.56 -22.64
C VAL A 302 2.85 -18.75 -23.47
N ARG A 303 3.78 -19.53 -22.94
CA ARG A 303 4.38 -20.67 -23.61
C ARG A 303 4.33 -21.90 -22.72
N ASP A 304 3.70 -22.97 -23.22
CA ASP A 304 3.69 -24.32 -22.63
C ASP A 304 3.36 -24.32 -21.13
N LEU A 305 2.34 -23.54 -20.73
CA LEU A 305 1.95 -23.39 -19.34
C LEU A 305 1.10 -24.57 -18.89
N SER A 306 1.57 -25.28 -17.87
CA SER A 306 0.83 -26.37 -17.21
C SER A 306 0.79 -26.10 -15.71
N ILE A 307 -0.35 -25.68 -15.21
CA ILE A 307 -0.60 -25.40 -13.79
C ILE A 307 -1.95 -25.96 -13.38
N ARG A 308 -2.10 -26.20 -12.08
CA ARG A 308 -3.37 -26.63 -11.49
C ARG A 308 -3.72 -25.73 -10.30
N VAL A 309 -4.86 -25.08 -10.39
CA VAL A 309 -5.41 -24.21 -9.34
C VAL A 309 -6.51 -24.98 -8.61
N THR A 310 -6.38 -25.06 -7.29
CA THR A 310 -7.33 -25.74 -6.41
C THR A 310 -8.17 -24.75 -5.61
N ARG A 311 -9.26 -25.24 -5.04
CA ARG A 311 -10.14 -24.39 -4.22
C ARG A 311 -9.39 -23.91 -2.97
N GLY A 312 -9.44 -22.59 -2.74
CA GLY A 312 -8.79 -21.92 -1.63
C GLY A 312 -7.39 -21.42 -1.93
N ASP A 313 -6.83 -21.72 -3.13
CA ASP A 313 -5.56 -21.16 -3.54
C ASP A 313 -5.66 -19.65 -3.72
N ARG A 314 -4.62 -18.94 -3.33
CA ARG A 314 -4.46 -17.49 -3.48
C ARG A 314 -3.20 -17.23 -4.29
N ILE A 315 -3.39 -16.92 -5.56
CA ILE A 315 -2.31 -16.87 -6.53
C ILE A 315 -2.09 -15.42 -6.98
N GLY A 316 -0.88 -14.90 -6.74
CA GLY A 316 -0.41 -13.62 -7.26
C GLY A 316 0.22 -13.78 -8.65
N LEU A 317 -0.05 -12.87 -9.56
CA LEU A 317 0.61 -12.79 -10.86
C LEU A 317 1.54 -11.59 -10.87
N ILE A 318 2.84 -11.82 -11.03
CA ILE A 318 3.86 -10.77 -11.05
C ILE A 318 4.66 -10.79 -12.34
N GLY A 319 5.16 -9.63 -12.73
CA GLY A 319 6.00 -9.47 -13.92
C GLY A 319 5.92 -8.05 -14.48
N PRO A 320 6.79 -7.71 -15.43
CA PRO A 320 6.82 -6.40 -16.08
C PRO A 320 5.49 -6.01 -16.72
N ASN A 321 5.26 -4.72 -16.89
CA ASN A 321 4.10 -4.24 -17.64
C ASN A 321 4.16 -4.74 -19.09
N GLY A 322 3.01 -5.23 -19.59
CA GLY A 322 2.91 -5.83 -20.92
C GLY A 322 3.42 -7.28 -21.01
N SER A 323 3.84 -7.92 -19.91
CA SER A 323 4.28 -9.32 -19.91
C SER A 323 3.17 -10.34 -20.21
N GLY A 324 1.90 -9.94 -20.11
CA GLY A 324 0.75 -10.80 -20.40
C GLY A 324 -0.06 -11.25 -19.18
N LYS A 325 0.09 -10.61 -18.02
CA LYS A 325 -0.66 -10.92 -16.78
C LYS A 325 -2.16 -10.95 -17.02
N THR A 326 -2.73 -9.86 -17.53
CA THR A 326 -4.17 -9.76 -17.89
C THR A 326 -4.56 -10.77 -18.98
N THR A 327 -3.67 -11.08 -19.93
CA THR A 327 -3.92 -12.10 -20.95
C THR A 327 -4.08 -13.49 -20.33
N LEU A 328 -3.21 -13.84 -19.38
CA LEU A 328 -3.31 -15.11 -18.65
C LEU A 328 -4.61 -15.20 -17.85
N LEU A 329 -5.00 -14.11 -17.14
CA LEU A 329 -6.28 -14.08 -16.45
C LEU A 329 -7.44 -14.34 -17.41
N ARG A 330 -7.50 -13.66 -18.58
CA ARG A 330 -8.55 -13.84 -19.59
C ARG A 330 -8.60 -15.25 -20.17
N LEU A 331 -7.46 -15.91 -20.33
CA LEU A 331 -7.38 -17.32 -20.71
C LEU A 331 -8.03 -18.23 -19.66
N LEU A 332 -7.67 -18.04 -18.37
CA LEU A 332 -8.20 -18.85 -17.27
C LEU A 332 -9.71 -18.69 -17.10
N ILE A 333 -10.22 -17.45 -17.16
CA ILE A 333 -11.66 -17.18 -17.02
C ILE A 333 -12.47 -17.53 -18.28
N GLY A 334 -11.81 -17.71 -19.45
CA GLY A 334 -12.43 -18.12 -20.70
C GLY A 334 -12.94 -16.99 -21.58
N GLU A 335 -12.47 -15.79 -21.34
CA GLU A 335 -12.68 -14.66 -22.25
C GLU A 335 -11.78 -14.74 -23.49
N LEU A 336 -10.71 -15.54 -23.42
CA LEU A 336 -9.76 -15.74 -24.49
C LEU A 336 -9.46 -17.25 -24.64
N GLU A 337 -9.36 -17.73 -25.87
CA GLU A 337 -8.97 -19.11 -26.15
C GLU A 337 -7.45 -19.22 -26.34
N PRO A 338 -6.81 -20.33 -25.88
CA PRO A 338 -5.42 -20.60 -26.17
C PRO A 338 -5.22 -20.97 -27.65
N ASP A 339 -4.02 -20.74 -28.18
CA ASP A 339 -3.65 -21.17 -29.53
C ASP A 339 -3.20 -22.63 -29.55
N GLU A 340 -2.61 -23.12 -28.43
CA GLU A 340 -2.22 -24.52 -28.23
C GLU A 340 -2.51 -24.90 -26.77
N GLY A 341 -2.71 -26.20 -26.52
CA GLY A 341 -3.02 -26.73 -25.19
C GLY A 341 -4.51 -26.69 -24.83
N GLU A 342 -4.81 -27.02 -23.60
CA GLU A 342 -6.19 -27.12 -23.09
C GLU A 342 -6.31 -26.46 -21.72
N ILE A 343 -7.45 -25.79 -21.50
CA ILE A 343 -7.84 -25.22 -20.20
C ILE A 343 -9.13 -25.88 -19.74
N ARG A 344 -9.06 -26.58 -18.60
CA ARG A 344 -10.21 -27.23 -17.97
C ARG A 344 -10.66 -26.41 -16.78
N ARG A 345 -11.97 -26.20 -16.66
CA ARG A 345 -12.60 -25.51 -15.54
C ARG A 345 -13.40 -26.48 -14.71
N GLY A 346 -13.28 -26.34 -13.38
CA GLY A 346 -13.98 -27.18 -12.43
C GLY A 346 -15.51 -26.97 -12.47
N ALA A 347 -16.24 -27.94 -11.96
CA ALA A 347 -17.69 -27.84 -11.83
C ALA A 347 -18.07 -26.82 -10.73
N GLY A 348 -19.13 -26.04 -10.99
CA GLY A 348 -19.65 -25.07 -10.02
C GLY A 348 -18.77 -23.83 -9.80
N VAL A 349 -17.82 -23.54 -10.69
CA VAL A 349 -16.99 -22.34 -10.63
C VAL A 349 -17.82 -21.11 -10.98
N GLN A 350 -17.92 -20.17 -10.03
CA GLN A 350 -18.58 -18.87 -10.20
C GLN A 350 -17.52 -17.77 -10.04
N ILE A 351 -17.16 -17.17 -11.18
CA ILE A 351 -16.09 -16.19 -11.26
C ILE A 351 -16.68 -14.79 -11.18
N VAL A 352 -16.10 -13.96 -10.31
CA VAL A 352 -16.28 -12.52 -10.36
C VAL A 352 -14.94 -11.90 -10.71
N HIS A 353 -14.92 -11.15 -11.81
CA HIS A 353 -13.74 -10.49 -12.34
C HIS A 353 -13.85 -8.97 -12.10
N TYR A 354 -12.88 -8.42 -11.39
CA TYR A 354 -12.69 -6.98 -11.25
C TYR A 354 -11.64 -6.52 -12.26
N ASP A 355 -12.08 -5.74 -13.24
CA ASP A 355 -11.24 -5.05 -14.22
C ASP A 355 -11.51 -3.54 -14.08
N GLN A 356 -10.55 -2.80 -13.56
CA GLN A 356 -10.66 -1.36 -13.31
C GLN A 356 -11.07 -0.56 -14.58
N GLN A 357 -10.72 -1.05 -15.76
CA GLN A 357 -11.01 -0.37 -17.04
C GLN A 357 -12.41 -0.67 -17.57
N ARG A 358 -13.06 -1.75 -17.17
CA ARG A 358 -14.33 -2.23 -17.73
C ARG A 358 -15.56 -2.00 -16.87
N GLU A 359 -15.41 -1.94 -15.54
CA GLU A 359 -16.57 -1.70 -14.67
C GLU A 359 -16.89 -0.19 -14.63
N GLN A 360 -17.90 0.19 -15.41
CA GLN A 360 -18.43 1.56 -15.37
C GLN A 360 -19.58 1.64 -14.38
N LEU A 361 -19.45 2.57 -13.44
CA LEU A 361 -20.56 2.99 -12.60
C LEU A 361 -21.41 4.00 -13.37
N ASP A 362 -22.73 3.86 -13.26
CA ASP A 362 -23.65 4.86 -13.78
C ASP A 362 -23.47 6.19 -13.01
N PRO A 363 -23.02 7.27 -13.66
CA PRO A 363 -22.70 8.52 -12.98
C PRO A 363 -23.90 9.21 -12.34
N ASP A 364 -25.12 8.90 -12.81
CA ASP A 364 -26.36 9.55 -12.35
C ASP A 364 -27.07 8.78 -11.24
N ARG A 365 -26.76 7.50 -11.03
CA ARG A 365 -27.25 6.72 -9.88
C ARG A 365 -26.65 7.21 -8.59
N SER A 366 -27.40 7.09 -7.48
CA SER A 366 -26.83 7.30 -6.15
C SER A 366 -25.90 6.15 -5.75
N VAL A 367 -25.01 6.41 -4.78
CA VAL A 367 -24.16 5.36 -4.18
C VAL A 367 -25.04 4.25 -3.60
N PHE A 368 -26.14 4.62 -2.93
CA PHE A 368 -27.11 3.68 -2.38
C PHE A 368 -27.74 2.81 -3.48
N ASP A 369 -28.30 3.40 -4.53
CA ASP A 369 -28.96 2.66 -5.60
C ASP A 369 -28.00 1.77 -6.39
N THR A 370 -26.72 2.11 -6.43
CA THR A 370 -25.67 1.31 -7.08
C THR A 370 -25.45 -0.03 -6.37
N ILE A 371 -25.66 -0.08 -5.06
CA ILE A 371 -25.54 -1.29 -4.24
C ILE A 371 -26.90 -1.95 -4.02
N ALA A 372 -27.94 -1.16 -3.81
CA ALA A 372 -29.28 -1.61 -3.44
C ALA A 372 -29.99 -2.42 -4.52
N ASP A 373 -29.71 -2.11 -5.79
CA ASP A 373 -30.37 -2.68 -6.98
C ASP A 373 -31.90 -2.82 -6.84
N GLY A 374 -32.53 -1.80 -6.20
CA GLY A 374 -33.97 -1.73 -5.94
C GLY A 374 -34.44 -2.34 -4.61
N SER A 375 -33.53 -2.76 -3.72
CA SER A 375 -33.85 -3.29 -2.39
C SER A 375 -33.10 -2.49 -1.30
N ASP A 376 -33.72 -2.24 -0.15
CA ASP A 376 -33.05 -1.60 1.00
C ASP A 376 -32.05 -2.51 1.70
N THR A 377 -31.94 -3.77 1.27
CA THR A 377 -31.07 -4.77 1.86
C THR A 377 -30.21 -5.45 0.83
N VAL A 378 -28.97 -5.78 1.20
CA VAL A 378 -28.06 -6.64 0.45
C VAL A 378 -27.85 -7.94 1.21
N VAL A 379 -27.69 -9.02 0.47
CA VAL A 379 -27.32 -10.32 1.05
C VAL A 379 -25.80 -10.46 0.95
N VAL A 380 -25.15 -10.71 2.08
CA VAL A 380 -23.72 -10.96 2.14
C VAL A 380 -23.49 -12.14 3.09
N ASN A 381 -22.80 -13.19 2.63
CA ASN A 381 -22.64 -14.47 3.34
C ASN A 381 -23.97 -15.10 3.80
N GLY A 382 -25.02 -14.99 2.98
CA GLY A 382 -26.34 -15.50 3.31
C GLY A 382 -27.06 -14.70 4.41
N GLN A 383 -26.50 -13.60 4.88
CA GLN A 383 -27.13 -12.69 5.85
C GLN A 383 -27.61 -11.43 5.15
N SER A 384 -28.90 -11.12 5.34
CA SER A 384 -29.46 -9.86 4.85
C SER A 384 -29.06 -8.73 5.79
N GLN A 385 -28.46 -7.67 5.24
CA GLN A 385 -28.12 -6.46 5.98
C GLN A 385 -28.58 -5.21 5.23
N HIS A 386 -28.90 -4.15 5.97
CA HIS A 386 -29.33 -2.89 5.37
C HIS A 386 -28.20 -2.22 4.59
N VAL A 387 -28.48 -1.68 3.39
CA VAL A 387 -27.50 -1.07 2.48
C VAL A 387 -26.67 0.01 3.15
N HIS A 388 -27.26 0.89 4.01
CA HIS A 388 -26.47 1.87 4.75
C HIS A 388 -25.45 1.25 5.72
N GLY A 389 -25.80 0.13 6.36
CA GLY A 389 -24.89 -0.62 7.23
C GLY A 389 -23.72 -1.19 6.43
N TYR A 390 -24.02 -1.74 5.26
CA TYR A 390 -23.02 -2.25 4.32
C TYR A 390 -22.10 -1.16 3.77
N LEU A 391 -22.66 -0.06 3.26
CA LEU A 391 -21.90 1.08 2.75
C LEU A 391 -21.00 1.72 3.80
N LYS A 392 -21.42 1.75 5.07
CA LYS A 392 -20.59 2.22 6.18
C LYS A 392 -19.32 1.39 6.33
N GLN A 393 -19.36 0.10 6.01
CA GLN A 393 -18.19 -0.78 6.01
C GLN A 393 -17.16 -0.37 4.96
N PHE A 394 -17.60 0.20 3.84
CA PHE A 394 -16.75 0.77 2.78
C PHE A 394 -16.47 2.27 2.98
N LEU A 395 -16.62 2.75 4.22
CA LEU A 395 -16.32 4.13 4.59
C LEU A 395 -17.21 5.19 3.91
N PHE A 396 -18.46 4.81 3.55
CA PHE A 396 -19.48 5.77 3.10
C PHE A 396 -20.40 6.16 4.25
N PRO A 397 -20.38 7.42 4.71
CA PRO A 397 -21.34 7.89 5.68
C PRO A 397 -22.75 8.01 5.08
N PRO A 398 -23.83 7.99 5.88
CA PRO A 398 -25.21 8.01 5.39
C PRO A 398 -25.51 9.19 4.45
N GLU A 399 -24.95 10.36 4.73
CA GLU A 399 -25.14 11.57 3.90
C GLU A 399 -24.53 11.37 2.50
N ARG A 400 -23.40 10.64 2.41
CA ARG A 400 -22.69 10.38 1.18
C ARG A 400 -23.36 9.27 0.36
N ALA A 401 -24.09 8.36 1.01
CA ALA A 401 -24.81 7.28 0.34
C ALA A 401 -25.88 7.78 -0.64
N LEU A 402 -26.45 8.96 -0.40
CA LEU A 402 -27.45 9.59 -1.27
C LEU A 402 -26.83 10.43 -2.41
N SER A 403 -25.51 10.62 -2.41
CA SER A 403 -24.84 11.41 -3.45
C SER A 403 -24.78 10.65 -4.76
N PRO A 404 -24.89 11.34 -5.93
CA PRO A 404 -24.71 10.69 -7.24
C PRO A 404 -23.24 10.29 -7.43
N VAL A 405 -23.01 9.18 -8.14
CA VAL A 405 -21.67 8.63 -8.39
C VAL A 405 -20.73 9.64 -9.04
N ARG A 406 -21.25 10.54 -9.90
CA ARG A 406 -20.45 11.62 -10.52
C ARG A 406 -19.82 12.58 -9.51
N ALA A 407 -20.38 12.71 -8.31
CA ALA A 407 -19.88 13.58 -7.25
C ALA A 407 -18.79 12.91 -6.39
N LEU A 408 -18.46 11.64 -6.66
CA LEU A 408 -17.44 10.88 -5.95
C LEU A 408 -16.05 11.20 -6.49
N SER A 409 -15.06 11.25 -5.59
CA SER A 409 -13.64 11.20 -5.95
C SER A 409 -13.26 9.86 -6.59
N GLY A 410 -12.10 9.78 -7.27
CA GLY A 410 -11.60 8.53 -7.84
C GLY A 410 -11.52 7.40 -6.81
N GLY A 411 -10.92 7.65 -5.64
CA GLY A 411 -10.84 6.67 -4.57
C GLY A 411 -12.20 6.25 -3.98
N GLU A 412 -13.19 7.17 -3.89
CA GLU A 412 -14.55 6.82 -3.49
C GLU A 412 -15.23 5.93 -4.54
N ARG A 413 -15.02 6.21 -5.85
CA ARG A 413 -15.55 5.36 -6.93
C ARG A 413 -14.97 3.95 -6.86
N ASN A 414 -13.66 3.82 -6.64
CA ASN A 414 -13.02 2.51 -6.51
C ASN A 414 -13.55 1.75 -5.29
N ARG A 415 -13.74 2.41 -4.13
CA ARG A 415 -14.40 1.79 -2.96
C ARG A 415 -15.82 1.32 -3.27
N LEU A 416 -16.59 2.11 -4.03
CA LEU A 416 -17.94 1.72 -4.43
C LEU A 416 -17.93 0.53 -5.39
N LEU A 417 -16.99 0.49 -6.33
CA LEU A 417 -16.78 -0.67 -7.21
C LEU A 417 -16.46 -1.94 -6.42
N LEU A 418 -15.55 -1.84 -5.45
CA LEU A 418 -15.22 -2.95 -4.55
C LEU A 418 -16.46 -3.37 -3.74
N ALA A 419 -17.20 -2.41 -3.17
CA ALA A 419 -18.44 -2.71 -2.45
C ALA A 419 -19.43 -3.48 -3.34
N ARG A 420 -19.64 -3.05 -4.57
CA ARG A 420 -20.50 -3.71 -5.52
C ARG A 420 -19.99 -5.10 -5.93
N LEU A 421 -18.68 -5.27 -6.07
CA LEU A 421 -18.06 -6.55 -6.40
C LEU A 421 -18.38 -7.60 -5.33
N PHE A 422 -18.25 -7.26 -4.06
CA PHE A 422 -18.44 -8.17 -2.94
C PHE A 422 -19.91 -8.47 -2.60
N THR A 423 -20.90 -7.82 -3.25
CA THR A 423 -22.30 -8.24 -3.18
C THR A 423 -22.64 -9.35 -4.19
N ARG A 424 -21.74 -9.69 -5.11
CA ARG A 424 -21.96 -10.75 -6.08
C ARG A 424 -21.52 -12.09 -5.53
N PRO A 425 -22.37 -13.12 -5.53
CA PRO A 425 -21.99 -14.46 -5.05
C PRO A 425 -20.88 -15.02 -5.93
N SER A 426 -19.75 -15.38 -5.33
CA SER A 426 -18.59 -15.93 -6.02
C SER A 426 -17.85 -16.94 -5.18
N ASN A 427 -17.18 -17.88 -5.85
CA ASN A 427 -16.21 -18.78 -5.22
C ASN A 427 -14.81 -18.66 -5.84
N VAL A 428 -14.69 -17.84 -6.89
CA VAL A 428 -13.42 -17.43 -7.50
C VAL A 428 -13.45 -15.92 -7.72
N LEU A 429 -12.50 -15.21 -7.12
CA LEU A 429 -12.25 -13.78 -7.37
C LEU A 429 -11.05 -13.62 -8.27
N VAL A 430 -11.20 -12.82 -9.30
CA VAL A 430 -10.11 -12.40 -10.20
C VAL A 430 -9.98 -10.89 -10.10
N LEU A 431 -8.86 -10.42 -9.56
CA LEU A 431 -8.61 -9.01 -9.32
C LEU A 431 -7.42 -8.56 -10.18
N ASP A 432 -7.67 -7.68 -11.15
CA ASP A 432 -6.63 -7.10 -12.01
C ASP A 432 -6.34 -5.66 -11.56
N GLU A 433 -5.19 -5.45 -10.91
CA GLU A 433 -4.70 -4.19 -10.33
C GLU A 433 -5.72 -3.49 -9.40
N PRO A 434 -6.30 -4.19 -8.40
CA PRO A 434 -7.30 -3.61 -7.52
C PRO A 434 -6.73 -2.54 -6.57
N THR A 435 -5.40 -2.49 -6.43
CA THR A 435 -4.67 -1.60 -5.53
C THR A 435 -4.46 -0.20 -6.09
N ASN A 436 -4.60 -0.02 -7.41
CA ASN A 436 -4.42 1.27 -8.06
C ASN A 436 -5.41 2.30 -7.54
N ASP A 437 -4.93 3.53 -7.30
CA ASP A 437 -5.72 4.67 -6.83
C ASP A 437 -6.43 4.47 -5.47
N LEU A 438 -6.10 3.41 -4.71
CA LEU A 438 -6.61 3.21 -3.36
C LEU A 438 -5.71 3.91 -2.34
N ASP A 439 -6.32 4.53 -1.32
CA ASP A 439 -5.57 5.01 -0.17
C ASP A 439 -5.19 3.86 0.78
N ILE A 440 -4.20 4.09 1.63
CA ILE A 440 -3.65 3.06 2.53
C ILE A 440 -4.75 2.41 3.39
N GLU A 441 -5.70 3.20 3.90
CA GLU A 441 -6.80 2.67 4.73
C GLU A 441 -7.73 1.74 3.93
N THR A 442 -7.99 2.07 2.66
CA THR A 442 -8.79 1.21 1.76
C THR A 442 -8.03 -0.04 1.35
N LEU A 443 -6.69 0.05 1.17
CA LEU A 443 -5.83 -1.10 0.92
C LEU A 443 -5.85 -2.09 2.09
N GLU A 444 -5.68 -1.60 3.32
CA GLU A 444 -5.75 -2.42 4.54
C GLU A 444 -7.11 -3.09 4.71
N LEU A 445 -8.19 -2.38 4.36
CA LEU A 445 -9.53 -2.92 4.37
C LEU A 445 -9.68 -4.06 3.36
N LEU A 446 -9.20 -3.87 2.13
CA LEU A 446 -9.23 -4.88 1.07
C LEU A 446 -8.40 -6.11 1.44
N GLU A 447 -7.22 -5.92 2.03
CA GLU A 447 -6.38 -7.00 2.55
C GLU A 447 -7.14 -7.85 3.58
N ALA A 448 -7.69 -7.20 4.61
CA ALA A 448 -8.43 -7.89 5.66
C ALA A 448 -9.60 -8.72 5.09
N MET A 449 -10.34 -8.14 4.11
CA MET A 449 -11.43 -8.86 3.45
C MET A 449 -10.94 -10.08 2.68
N LEU A 450 -9.86 -9.95 1.92
CA LEU A 450 -9.33 -11.04 1.11
C LEU A 450 -8.70 -12.13 1.97
N ILE A 451 -8.08 -11.79 3.11
CA ILE A 451 -7.54 -12.75 4.07
C ILE A 451 -8.66 -13.61 4.67
N ASP A 452 -9.79 -13.02 5.02
CA ASP A 452 -10.93 -13.73 5.62
C ASP A 452 -11.79 -14.46 4.57
N TRP A 453 -11.63 -14.14 3.27
CA TRP A 453 -12.46 -14.74 2.23
C TRP A 453 -11.98 -16.17 1.87
N PRO A 454 -12.84 -17.19 1.99
CA PRO A 454 -12.41 -18.60 1.87
C PRO A 454 -12.44 -19.16 0.44
N GLY A 455 -12.71 -18.32 -0.58
CA GLY A 455 -12.69 -18.71 -2.01
C GLY A 455 -11.29 -18.75 -2.61
N THR A 456 -11.23 -19.00 -3.91
CA THR A 456 -9.98 -19.00 -4.70
C THR A 456 -9.73 -17.62 -5.28
N LEU A 457 -8.52 -17.10 -5.09
CA LEU A 457 -8.13 -15.75 -5.53
C LEU A 457 -7.06 -15.83 -6.64
N LEU A 458 -7.29 -15.10 -7.74
CA LEU A 458 -6.27 -14.75 -8.73
C LEU A 458 -6.07 -13.23 -8.65
N LEU A 459 -4.86 -12.80 -8.34
CA LEU A 459 -4.53 -11.40 -8.07
C LEU A 459 -3.39 -10.94 -8.98
N VAL A 460 -3.62 -9.88 -9.77
CA VAL A 460 -2.54 -9.08 -10.36
C VAL A 460 -2.40 -7.82 -9.52
N SER A 461 -1.23 -7.56 -9.00
CA SER A 461 -0.92 -6.32 -8.31
C SER A 461 0.57 -5.99 -8.43
N HIS A 462 0.88 -4.72 -8.31
CA HIS A 462 2.23 -4.21 -8.18
C HIS A 462 2.56 -3.78 -6.74
N ASP A 463 1.60 -3.82 -5.83
CA ASP A 463 1.83 -3.57 -4.40
C ASP A 463 2.45 -4.82 -3.74
N ARG A 464 3.74 -4.72 -3.42
CA ARG A 464 4.55 -5.83 -2.86
C ARG A 464 4.02 -6.30 -1.51
N ALA A 465 3.70 -5.36 -0.61
CA ALA A 465 3.17 -5.69 0.71
C ALA A 465 1.79 -6.36 0.61
N PHE A 466 0.94 -5.89 -0.31
CA PHE A 466 -0.36 -6.49 -0.56
C PHE A 466 -0.24 -7.94 -1.08
N ILE A 467 0.70 -8.20 -2.00
CA ILE A 467 0.99 -9.56 -2.48
C ILE A 467 1.44 -10.43 -1.32
N ASP A 468 2.45 -10.00 -0.53
CA ASP A 468 3.00 -10.79 0.58
C ASP A 468 1.94 -11.12 1.65
N ASN A 469 1.01 -10.21 1.91
CA ASN A 469 -0.02 -10.41 2.93
C ASN A 469 -1.19 -11.30 2.47
N VAL A 470 -1.48 -11.36 1.16
CA VAL A 470 -2.73 -11.96 0.65
C VAL A 470 -2.52 -13.29 -0.05
N VAL A 471 -1.40 -13.49 -0.78
CA VAL A 471 -1.22 -14.67 -1.63
C VAL A 471 -0.45 -15.80 -0.96
N THR A 472 -0.71 -17.02 -1.40
CA THR A 472 -0.01 -18.23 -0.94
C THR A 472 0.99 -18.78 -1.96
N SER A 473 0.82 -18.40 -3.24
CA SER A 473 1.75 -18.74 -4.32
C SER A 473 1.76 -17.64 -5.38
N THR A 474 2.82 -17.61 -6.18
CA THR A 474 3.05 -16.55 -7.16
C THR A 474 3.38 -17.14 -8.53
N LEU A 475 2.72 -16.67 -9.58
CA LEU A 475 3.05 -16.94 -10.97
C LEU A 475 3.88 -15.77 -11.51
N ALA A 476 5.18 -16.00 -11.73
CA ALA A 476 6.10 -14.99 -12.21
C ALA A 476 6.34 -15.10 -13.72
N PHE A 477 6.22 -13.99 -14.44
CA PHE A 477 6.55 -13.86 -15.86
C PHE A 477 8.04 -13.55 -16.02
N GLU A 478 8.82 -14.55 -16.43
CA GLU A 478 10.29 -14.48 -16.54
C GLU A 478 10.79 -14.10 -17.95
N GLY A 479 9.89 -13.62 -18.80
CA GLY A 479 10.21 -13.22 -20.18
C GLY A 479 10.04 -14.37 -21.19
N ALA A 480 10.03 -14.00 -22.48
CA ALA A 480 9.83 -14.91 -23.61
C ALA A 480 8.61 -15.85 -23.48
N GLY A 481 7.56 -15.41 -22.79
CA GLY A 481 6.34 -16.18 -22.55
C GLY A 481 6.45 -17.25 -21.47
N ARG A 482 7.56 -17.33 -20.75
CA ARG A 482 7.74 -18.30 -19.66
C ARG A 482 7.07 -17.79 -18.39
N VAL A 483 6.20 -18.63 -17.82
CA VAL A 483 5.54 -18.39 -16.54
C VAL A 483 5.93 -19.50 -15.58
N CYS A 484 6.47 -19.14 -14.41
CA CYS A 484 6.91 -20.08 -13.38
C CYS A 484 6.11 -19.87 -12.10
N GLU A 485 5.76 -20.98 -11.44
CA GLU A 485 5.09 -20.96 -10.14
C GLU A 485 6.11 -21.00 -9.00
N TYR A 486 5.90 -20.17 -7.99
CA TYR A 486 6.70 -20.09 -6.77
C TYR A 486 5.79 -20.12 -5.55
N VAL A 487 6.26 -20.75 -4.48
CA VAL A 487 5.53 -20.79 -3.22
C VAL A 487 5.77 -19.48 -2.44
N GLY A 488 4.70 -18.87 -1.92
CA GLY A 488 4.75 -17.63 -1.16
C GLY A 488 4.50 -16.37 -1.98
N GLY A 489 4.75 -15.22 -1.36
CA GLY A 489 4.53 -13.90 -1.91
C GLY A 489 5.70 -13.36 -2.75
N TYR A 490 5.80 -12.03 -2.79
CA TYR A 490 6.84 -11.33 -3.56
C TYR A 490 8.25 -11.53 -2.98
N GLU A 491 8.40 -11.42 -1.66
CA GLU A 491 9.70 -11.63 -1.02
C GLU A 491 10.19 -13.09 -1.17
N ASP A 492 9.28 -14.05 -1.08
CA ASP A 492 9.61 -15.45 -1.28
C ASP A 492 10.03 -15.73 -2.72
N TRP A 493 9.37 -15.14 -3.70
CA TRP A 493 9.78 -15.18 -5.09
C TRP A 493 11.18 -14.60 -5.29
N LEU A 494 11.49 -13.44 -4.67
CA LEU A 494 12.83 -12.84 -4.76
C LEU A 494 13.95 -13.79 -4.26
N ARG A 495 13.66 -14.56 -3.20
CA ARG A 495 14.61 -15.54 -2.63
C ARG A 495 14.76 -16.79 -3.52
N GLN A 496 13.67 -17.20 -4.19
CA GLN A 496 13.62 -18.44 -4.98
C GLN A 496 14.01 -18.24 -6.44
N ARG A 497 13.88 -17.03 -6.99
CA ARG A 497 14.20 -16.77 -8.40
C ARG A 497 15.67 -17.07 -8.70
N PRO A 498 15.98 -17.72 -9.85
CA PRO A 498 17.36 -17.89 -10.28
C PRO A 498 18.02 -16.53 -10.41
N VAL A 499 19.17 -16.33 -9.74
CA VAL A 499 19.98 -15.14 -9.95
C VAL A 499 20.37 -15.14 -11.42
N ALA A 500 19.82 -14.23 -12.22
CA ALA A 500 20.25 -14.03 -13.59
C ALA A 500 21.74 -13.68 -13.52
N THR A 501 22.60 -14.63 -13.89
CA THR A 501 24.00 -14.36 -14.15
C THR A 501 23.98 -13.32 -15.27
N THR A 502 24.21 -12.06 -14.94
CA THR A 502 24.46 -10.99 -15.89
C THR A 502 25.59 -11.47 -16.79
N VAL A 503 25.22 -11.93 -17.98
CA VAL A 503 26.20 -12.09 -19.06
C VAL A 503 26.75 -10.71 -19.33
N ASP A 504 27.94 -10.53 -18.82
CA ASP A 504 28.84 -9.38 -18.95
C ASP A 504 28.75 -8.82 -20.40
N ARG A 505 27.92 -7.78 -20.60
CA ARG A 505 28.05 -6.93 -21.78
C ARG A 505 29.27 -6.08 -21.54
N ARG A 506 30.46 -6.68 -21.78
CA ARG A 506 31.69 -5.91 -21.89
C ARG A 506 31.51 -4.89 -23.02
N PRO A 507 31.70 -3.61 -22.76
CA PRO A 507 31.83 -2.65 -23.83
C PRO A 507 33.07 -3.04 -24.66
N THR A 508 32.88 -3.17 -25.94
CA THR A 508 33.95 -3.36 -26.94
C THR A 508 34.92 -2.19 -26.81
N THR A 509 36.04 -2.43 -26.11
CA THR A 509 37.16 -1.51 -26.07
C THR A 509 37.90 -1.56 -27.41
N VAL A 510 37.85 -0.44 -28.10
CA VAL A 510 38.68 -0.13 -29.23
C VAL A 510 40.15 -0.29 -28.84
N SER A 511 40.86 -1.15 -29.58
CA SER A 511 42.28 -1.42 -29.45
C SER A 511 43.09 -0.16 -29.73
N ARG A 512 44.04 0.15 -28.86
CA ARG A 512 45.22 0.97 -29.19
C ARG A 512 46.47 0.13 -28.87
N PRO A 513 47.47 0.07 -29.78
CA PRO A 513 48.65 -0.78 -29.63
C PRO A 513 49.84 -0.05 -28.99
N GLY A 514 50.72 -0.79 -28.38
CA GLY A 514 52.11 -0.39 -28.10
C GLY A 514 52.52 -0.49 -26.63
N ALA A 515 53.19 -1.48 -26.22
CA ALA A 515 54.57 -1.86 -26.24
C ALA A 515 55.26 -1.81 -24.85
N PHE A 516 56.05 -2.86 -24.61
CA PHE A 516 57.23 -3.02 -23.71
C PHE A 516 56.97 -3.49 -22.26
N SER A 517 57.19 -4.75 -22.01
CA SER A 517 58.37 -5.57 -21.60
C SER A 517 58.94 -5.30 -20.20
N GLY A 518 59.13 -6.39 -19.45
CA GLY A 518 60.12 -6.58 -18.38
C GLY A 518 59.52 -6.91 -17.03
N GLY A 519 59.40 -8.13 -16.61
CA GLY A 519 60.43 -9.00 -16.15
C GLY A 519 60.52 -9.00 -14.64
N ARG A 520 60.17 -10.07 -14.02
CA ARG A 520 60.88 -10.85 -12.97
C ARG A 520 60.01 -11.32 -11.81
N ALA A 521 59.97 -12.60 -11.72
CA ALA A 521 59.54 -13.38 -10.57
C ALA A 521 60.53 -13.26 -9.41
N LEU A 522 60.02 -13.30 -8.16
CA LEU A 522 60.74 -13.87 -7.01
C LEU A 522 59.74 -14.40 -5.97
N SER A 523 59.86 -15.67 -5.76
CA SER A 523 59.57 -16.60 -4.69
C SER A 523 59.26 -16.13 -3.27
N GLY A 524 58.21 -16.63 -2.67
CA GLY A 524 57.85 -17.46 -1.56
C GLY A 524 58.31 -17.17 -0.11
N PRO A 525 57.78 -17.92 0.84
CA PRO A 525 56.94 -17.46 1.93
C PRO A 525 57.72 -17.28 3.27
N PRO A 526 57.14 -16.92 4.43
CA PRO A 526 56.42 -17.87 5.28
C PRO A 526 55.32 -17.36 6.22
N ASP A 527 54.49 -18.27 6.63
CA ASP A 527 53.82 -18.51 7.94
C ASP A 527 53.37 -17.32 8.82
N GLY A 528 52.09 -17.29 9.08
CA GLY A 528 51.49 -16.50 10.16
C GLY A 528 50.10 -17.00 10.49
N ASN A 529 50.01 -18.04 11.27
CA ASN A 529 48.87 -18.60 11.98
C ASN A 529 47.94 -17.56 12.55
N ARG A 530 46.71 -17.40 12.03
CA ARG A 530 45.54 -16.85 12.73
C ARG A 530 44.33 -17.73 12.45
N SER A 531 43.96 -18.47 13.49
CA SER A 531 42.74 -19.22 13.66
C SER A 531 41.51 -18.45 13.19
N ARG A 532 40.91 -18.90 12.07
CA ARG A 532 39.51 -18.61 11.74
C ARG A 532 38.69 -19.68 12.46
N SER A 533 37.83 -19.21 13.38
CA SER A 533 36.75 -20.00 13.94
C SER A 533 35.76 -20.31 12.84
N ASP A 534 35.67 -21.59 12.48
CA ASP A 534 34.65 -22.14 11.60
C ASP A 534 33.26 -21.91 12.23
N PRO A 535 32.21 -21.59 11.44
CA PRO A 535 30.84 -21.60 11.93
C PRO A 535 30.48 -23.05 12.26
N ALA A 536 30.04 -23.27 13.50
CA ALA A 536 29.66 -24.55 14.05
C ALA A 536 28.59 -25.22 13.14
N THR A 537 28.90 -26.41 12.62
CA THR A 537 27.92 -27.30 12.00
C THR A 537 26.75 -27.53 12.98
N PRO A 538 25.50 -27.42 12.53
CA PRO A 538 24.34 -27.64 13.39
C PRO A 538 24.37 -29.07 13.92
N LYS A 539 24.40 -29.21 15.26
CA LYS A 539 24.38 -30.52 15.93
C LYS A 539 23.04 -31.19 15.69
N LYS A 540 23.06 -32.48 15.26
CA LYS A 540 21.84 -33.30 15.14
C LYS A 540 21.10 -33.39 16.47
N LEU A 541 19.75 -33.50 16.41
CA LEU A 541 18.90 -33.68 17.57
C LEU A 541 19.29 -34.96 18.37
N THR A 542 19.41 -34.81 19.66
CA THR A 542 19.57 -35.93 20.59
C THR A 542 18.27 -36.71 20.72
N TYR A 543 18.33 -37.94 21.24
CA TYR A 543 17.13 -38.75 21.47
C TYR A 543 16.09 -38.04 22.37
N ARG A 544 16.56 -37.38 23.44
CA ARG A 544 15.69 -36.59 24.35
C ARG A 544 15.03 -35.41 23.65
N GLU A 545 15.76 -34.69 22.81
CA GLU A 545 15.22 -33.55 22.07
C GLU A 545 14.19 -33.97 21.02
N ARG A 546 14.31 -35.17 20.45
CA ARG A 546 13.28 -35.75 19.56
C ARG A 546 12.01 -36.13 20.30
N GLU A 547 12.14 -36.70 21.50
CA GLU A 547 10.99 -37.02 22.35
C GLU A 547 10.29 -35.75 22.83
N GLU A 548 11.06 -34.71 23.19
CA GLU A 548 10.56 -33.38 23.53
C GLU A 548 9.82 -32.74 22.34
N LEU A 549 10.41 -32.75 21.14
CA LEU A 549 9.80 -32.22 19.91
C LEU A 549 8.47 -32.93 19.58
N HIS A 550 8.35 -34.22 19.89
CA HIS A 550 7.12 -34.98 19.67
C HIS A 550 6.03 -34.69 20.73
N ALA A 551 6.42 -34.28 21.94
CA ALA A 551 5.50 -33.96 23.04
C ALA A 551 5.05 -32.49 23.03
N LEU A 552 5.84 -31.57 22.47
CA LEU A 552 5.57 -30.13 22.45
C LEU A 552 4.24 -29.74 21.78
N PRO A 553 3.80 -30.29 20.63
CA PRO A 553 2.52 -29.94 20.02
C PRO A 553 1.32 -30.18 20.93
N ALA A 554 1.29 -31.35 21.62
CA ALA A 554 0.21 -31.66 22.56
C ALA A 554 0.22 -30.73 23.79
N ARG A 555 1.41 -30.31 24.25
CA ARG A 555 1.55 -29.34 25.34
C ARG A 555 1.09 -27.95 24.93
N ILE A 556 1.42 -27.51 23.72
CA ILE A 556 0.97 -26.23 23.15
C ILE A 556 -0.56 -26.20 23.06
N GLU A 557 -1.17 -27.25 22.50
CA GLU A 557 -2.62 -27.36 22.38
C GLU A 557 -3.33 -27.32 23.75
N ALA A 558 -2.74 -27.96 24.77
CA ALA A 558 -3.27 -27.92 26.12
C ALA A 558 -3.20 -26.51 26.73
N LEU A 559 -2.09 -25.81 26.56
CA LEU A 559 -1.91 -24.42 27.03
C LEU A 559 -2.83 -23.43 26.29
N GLU A 560 -3.03 -23.58 24.98
CA GLU A 560 -3.97 -22.76 24.20
C GLU A 560 -5.41 -22.97 24.64
N THR A 561 -5.76 -24.21 25.01
CA THR A 561 -7.10 -24.53 25.52
C THR A 561 -7.32 -23.90 26.90
N GLU A 562 -6.34 -24.04 27.80
CA GLU A 562 -6.39 -23.42 29.12
C GLU A 562 -6.45 -21.89 29.05
N GLN A 563 -5.68 -21.27 28.16
CA GLN A 563 -5.72 -19.83 27.92
C GLN A 563 -7.11 -19.37 27.47
N ARG A 564 -7.71 -20.09 26.51
CA ARG A 564 -9.05 -19.79 26.00
C ARG A 564 -10.12 -19.92 27.07
N ASP A 565 -10.04 -20.98 27.91
CA ASP A 565 -10.98 -21.20 28.99
C ASP A 565 -10.89 -20.10 30.05
N LEU A 566 -9.69 -19.67 30.41
CA LEU A 566 -9.45 -18.54 31.30
C LEU A 566 -9.95 -17.20 30.71
N GLU A 567 -9.75 -16.96 29.43
CA GLU A 567 -10.27 -15.76 28.75
C GLU A 567 -11.80 -15.72 28.73
N VAL A 568 -12.44 -16.86 28.47
CA VAL A 568 -13.90 -16.97 28.53
C VAL A 568 -14.42 -16.76 29.95
N ALA A 569 -13.74 -17.32 30.95
CA ALA A 569 -14.11 -17.14 32.36
C ALA A 569 -13.98 -15.66 32.79
N ILE A 570 -12.86 -14.98 32.39
CA ILE A 570 -12.61 -13.56 32.70
C ILE A 570 -13.60 -12.64 31.99
N ALA A 571 -14.01 -12.97 30.77
CA ALA A 571 -15.00 -12.21 29.99
C ALA A 571 -16.44 -12.42 30.50
N GLY A 572 -16.68 -13.39 31.37
CA GLY A 572 -17.99 -13.69 31.89
C GLY A 572 -18.56 -12.59 32.80
N PRO A 573 -19.89 -12.34 32.77
CA PRO A 573 -20.54 -11.26 33.53
C PRO A 573 -20.46 -11.44 35.04
N ASP A 574 -20.16 -12.67 35.53
CA ASP A 574 -20.09 -13.00 36.93
C ASP A 574 -18.66 -12.96 37.50
N PHE A 575 -17.65 -12.91 36.68
CA PHE A 575 -16.23 -12.90 37.10
C PHE A 575 -15.91 -11.78 38.10
N TYR A 576 -16.37 -10.56 37.84
CA TYR A 576 -16.15 -9.42 38.73
C TYR A 576 -17.03 -9.42 40.00
N LYS A 577 -17.89 -10.43 40.18
CA LYS A 577 -18.65 -10.65 41.41
C LYS A 577 -17.94 -11.62 42.38
N GLU A 578 -16.88 -12.27 41.94
CA GLU A 578 -16.06 -13.16 42.76
C GLU A 578 -15.18 -12.38 43.75
N SER A 579 -14.55 -13.12 44.68
CA SER A 579 -13.66 -12.48 45.64
C SER A 579 -12.42 -11.90 44.99
N ALA A 580 -11.88 -10.81 45.51
CA ALA A 580 -10.66 -10.16 44.96
C ALA A 580 -9.48 -11.13 44.83
N ALA A 581 -9.34 -12.09 45.76
CA ALA A 581 -8.31 -13.13 45.71
C ALA A 581 -8.49 -14.09 44.52
N ALA A 582 -9.74 -14.51 44.22
CA ALA A 582 -10.04 -15.40 43.08
C ALA A 582 -9.78 -14.67 41.73
N ILE A 583 -10.13 -13.39 41.64
CA ILE A 583 -9.86 -12.57 40.47
C ILE A 583 -8.33 -12.42 40.24
N GLU A 584 -7.58 -12.14 41.29
CA GLU A 584 -6.12 -11.99 41.22
C GLU A 584 -5.45 -13.32 40.84
N GLU A 585 -5.91 -14.45 41.36
CA GLU A 585 -5.41 -15.80 41.04
C GLU A 585 -5.67 -16.14 39.55
N ALA A 586 -6.87 -15.88 39.05
CA ALA A 586 -7.22 -16.13 37.65
C ALA A 586 -6.42 -15.25 36.67
N LEU A 587 -6.20 -13.98 36.99
CA LEU A 587 -5.38 -13.07 36.18
C LEU A 587 -3.91 -13.49 36.19
N ALA A 588 -3.36 -13.86 37.37
CA ALA A 588 -1.99 -14.37 37.48
C ALA A 588 -1.81 -15.70 36.73
N ARG A 589 -2.81 -16.61 36.78
CA ARG A 589 -2.75 -17.85 36.02
C ARG A 589 -2.79 -17.63 34.53
N ARG A 590 -3.63 -16.70 34.03
CA ARG A 590 -3.65 -16.33 32.61
C ARG A 590 -2.29 -15.85 32.12
N GLU A 591 -1.60 -15.00 32.92
CA GLU A 591 -0.29 -14.46 32.58
C GLU A 591 0.78 -15.55 32.57
N ALA A 592 0.76 -16.45 33.55
CA ALA A 592 1.66 -17.61 33.61
C ALA A 592 1.45 -18.58 32.43
N VAL A 593 0.20 -18.89 32.05
CA VAL A 593 -0.12 -19.73 30.90
C VAL A 593 0.37 -19.09 29.59
N HIS A 594 0.23 -17.78 29.45
CA HIS A 594 0.74 -17.04 28.30
C HIS A 594 2.27 -17.13 28.18
N GLU A 595 3.01 -16.95 29.27
CA GLU A 595 4.47 -17.10 29.29
C GLU A 595 4.90 -18.56 29.00
N GLU A 596 4.20 -19.55 29.56
CA GLU A 596 4.46 -20.97 29.30
C GLU A 596 4.24 -21.33 27.83
N LEU A 597 3.20 -20.76 27.20
CA LEU A 597 2.90 -20.96 25.78
C LEU A 597 4.00 -20.36 24.89
N LEU A 598 4.42 -19.12 25.15
CA LEU A 598 5.51 -18.49 24.41
C LEU A 598 6.81 -19.29 24.53
N HIS A 599 7.11 -19.81 25.72
CA HIS A 599 8.32 -20.62 25.93
C HIS A 599 8.23 -21.97 25.18
N ALA A 600 7.08 -22.60 25.18
CA ALA A 600 6.85 -23.87 24.46
C ALA A 600 6.96 -23.68 22.95
N LEU A 601 6.41 -22.59 22.39
CA LEU A 601 6.51 -22.24 20.96
C LEU A 601 7.95 -21.95 20.56
N ALA A 602 8.68 -21.13 21.31
CA ALA A 602 10.09 -20.83 21.05
C ALA A 602 10.97 -22.10 21.09
N ARG A 603 10.67 -23.00 22.02
CA ARG A 603 11.41 -24.27 22.14
C ARG A 603 11.09 -25.23 20.97
N TRP A 604 9.85 -25.26 20.54
CA TRP A 604 9.43 -26.04 19.39
C TRP A 604 10.14 -25.56 18.11
N ASP A 605 10.17 -24.26 17.87
CA ASP A 605 10.83 -23.63 16.72
C ASP A 605 12.36 -23.89 16.74
N GLU A 606 13.00 -23.80 17.91
CA GLU A 606 14.43 -24.12 18.08
C GLU A 606 14.73 -25.57 17.71
N LEU A 607 13.90 -26.51 18.14
CA LEU A 607 14.11 -27.93 17.88
C LEU A 607 13.77 -28.31 16.44
N GLU A 608 12.75 -27.70 15.83
CA GLU A 608 12.33 -27.97 14.46
C GLU A 608 13.33 -27.42 13.43
N SER A 609 13.98 -26.31 13.73
CA SER A 609 15.01 -25.69 12.87
C SER A 609 16.32 -26.50 12.77
N ARG A 610 16.52 -27.52 13.64
CA ARG A 610 17.72 -28.35 13.61
C ARG A 610 17.59 -29.55 12.68
N PRO A 611 18.63 -29.93 11.94
CA PRO A 611 18.58 -31.09 11.04
C PRO A 611 18.32 -32.38 11.83
N ARG A 612 17.35 -33.15 11.38
CA ARG A 612 16.91 -34.43 11.95
C ARG A 612 17.96 -35.53 11.89
#